data_9951668950fd8e91c94af740cab7ef61
#
_entry.id   9951668950fd8e91c94af740cab7ef61
#
_cell.length_a   1.000
_cell.length_b   1.000
_cell.length_c   1.000
_cell.angle_alpha   90.00
_cell.angle_beta   90.00
_cell.angle_gamma   90.00
#
_symmetry.space_group_name_H-M   'P 1'
#
loop_
_entity.id
_entity.type
_entity.pdbx_description
1 polymer ?
#
loop_
_entity_poly.entity_id
_entity_poly.type
_entity_poly.pdbx_seq_one_letter_code
_entity_poly.pdbx_strand_id
1 'polypeptide(L)'
;MHPAEHRDLDQRVRDASYVARVCDVIEQIESAVDSAEAVRLLKLATAQLGAEAAVFTSYVRDDITLASYRYLLACDPIWGLQYAQNGWCLDDPWLRYALYNAQPIRADQLPELSARERWVVEGAAHFGFASALIVPVPSPAAQSRVSVLCLGSSQPDYFAGDGCHRFNLMARGLAMELGDWMHRQVRNELMAEARITDDDLMLLRHQQQGHNSKVIASALNTEAKTIDCRFQRLSLKLGAANRRAALRVAEIYGLI
;
A
#
# COMPACT_ATOMS: atom_id res chain seq x y z
N MET A 1 -14.44 28.25 20.26
CA MET A 1 -14.17 26.96 19.64
C MET A 1 -15.50 26.22 19.63
N HIS A 2 -16.23 26.26 18.49
CA HIS A 2 -17.50 25.52 18.38
C HIS A 2 -17.20 24.03 18.37
N PRO A 3 -17.90 23.19 19.15
CA PRO A 3 -17.84 21.75 18.98
C PRO A 3 -18.43 21.48 17.58
N ALA A 4 -17.59 20.95 16.67
CA ALA A 4 -18.09 20.41 15.42
C ALA A 4 -19.08 19.31 15.81
N GLU A 5 -20.35 19.48 15.40
CA GLU A 5 -21.36 18.43 15.51
C GLU A 5 -20.82 17.20 14.76
N HIS A 6 -20.31 16.23 15.50
CA HIS A 6 -19.93 14.93 14.96
C HIS A 6 -21.20 14.24 14.46
N ARG A 7 -21.51 14.46 13.17
CA ARG A 7 -22.58 13.72 12.52
C ARG A 7 -22.20 12.25 12.56
N ASP A 8 -23.09 11.44 13.11
CA ASP A 8 -22.99 10.00 13.12
C ASP A 8 -22.65 9.50 11.69
N LEU A 9 -21.75 8.53 11.56
CA LEU A 9 -21.39 7.92 10.27
C LEU A 9 -22.63 7.50 9.48
N ASP A 10 -23.63 6.93 10.15
CA ASP A 10 -24.90 6.50 9.56
C ASP A 10 -25.65 7.65 8.87
N GLN A 11 -25.64 8.85 9.45
CA GLN A 11 -26.27 10.01 8.84
C GLN A 11 -25.50 10.48 7.60
N ARG A 12 -24.16 10.46 7.65
CA ARG A 12 -23.30 10.86 6.52
C ARG A 12 -23.50 9.98 5.31
N VAL A 13 -23.48 8.66 5.50
CA VAL A 13 -23.58 7.69 4.39
C VAL A 13 -25.00 7.62 3.78
N ARG A 14 -26.03 8.14 4.47
CA ARG A 14 -27.40 8.27 3.95
C ARG A 14 -27.60 9.49 3.05
N ASP A 15 -26.68 10.47 3.10
CA ASP A 15 -26.73 11.63 2.21
C ASP A 15 -26.65 11.16 0.75
N ALA A 16 -27.58 11.62 -0.09
CA ALA A 16 -27.68 11.23 -1.50
C ALA A 16 -26.41 11.58 -2.30
N SER A 17 -25.70 12.65 -1.90
CA SER A 17 -24.46 13.10 -2.55
C SER A 17 -23.20 12.48 -1.98
N TYR A 18 -23.29 11.64 -0.93
CA TYR A 18 -22.12 11.05 -0.26
C TYR A 18 -21.21 10.28 -1.21
N VAL A 19 -21.79 9.36 -1.97
CA VAL A 19 -21.02 8.52 -2.91
C VAL A 19 -20.35 9.37 -3.97
N ALA A 20 -21.07 10.32 -4.57
CA ALA A 20 -20.53 11.19 -5.60
C ALA A 20 -19.34 12.00 -5.08
N ARG A 21 -19.48 12.67 -3.94
CA ARG A 21 -18.39 13.45 -3.33
C ARG A 21 -17.14 12.63 -3.03
N VAL A 22 -17.33 11.39 -2.56
CA VAL A 22 -16.19 10.49 -2.27
C VAL A 22 -15.54 10.02 -3.56
N CYS A 23 -16.33 9.61 -4.57
CA CYS A 23 -15.82 9.19 -5.87
C CYS A 23 -15.03 10.30 -6.57
N ASP A 24 -15.56 11.54 -6.57
CA ASP A 24 -14.88 12.71 -7.17
C ASP A 24 -13.45 12.92 -6.64
N VAL A 25 -13.18 12.54 -5.38
CA VAL A 25 -11.83 12.63 -4.81
C VAL A 25 -11.00 11.40 -5.14
N ILE A 26 -11.61 10.21 -5.07
CA ILE A 26 -10.91 8.95 -5.34
C ILE A 26 -10.37 8.93 -6.77
N GLU A 27 -11.16 9.37 -7.76
CA GLU A 27 -10.77 9.44 -9.17
C GLU A 27 -9.54 10.33 -9.43
N GLN A 28 -9.30 11.33 -8.59
CA GLN A 28 -8.14 12.22 -8.72
C GLN A 28 -6.82 11.54 -8.30
N ILE A 29 -6.86 10.45 -7.50
CA ILE A 29 -5.65 9.77 -6.99
C ILE A 29 -4.81 9.20 -8.12
N GLU A 30 -5.44 8.68 -9.18
CA GLU A 30 -4.73 8.14 -10.33
C GLU A 30 -3.76 9.16 -10.93
N SER A 31 -4.15 10.43 -10.99
CA SER A 31 -3.40 11.52 -11.62
C SER A 31 -2.44 12.25 -10.66
N ALA A 32 -2.37 11.87 -9.38
CA ALA A 32 -1.47 12.50 -8.42
C ALA A 32 0.00 12.38 -8.88
N VAL A 33 0.67 13.52 -9.03
CA VAL A 33 2.01 13.59 -9.62
C VAL A 33 3.13 13.21 -8.63
N ASP A 34 2.88 13.39 -7.33
CA ASP A 34 3.84 13.10 -6.26
C ASP A 34 3.16 12.72 -4.94
N SER A 35 3.98 12.34 -3.97
CA SER A 35 3.51 11.95 -2.64
C SER A 35 2.82 13.09 -1.87
N ALA A 36 3.17 14.35 -2.12
CA ALA A 36 2.55 15.49 -1.44
C ALA A 36 1.11 15.66 -1.92
N GLU A 37 0.87 15.53 -3.22
CA GLU A 37 -0.47 15.55 -3.80
C GLU A 37 -1.29 14.34 -3.37
N ALA A 38 -0.72 13.14 -3.37
CA ALA A 38 -1.39 11.94 -2.87
C ALA A 38 -1.81 12.07 -1.40
N VAL A 39 -0.98 12.64 -0.53
CA VAL A 39 -1.32 12.94 0.87
C VAL A 39 -2.46 13.97 0.96
N ARG A 40 -2.43 15.02 0.14
CA ARG A 40 -3.50 16.02 0.08
C ARG A 40 -4.84 15.36 -0.30
N LEU A 41 -4.85 14.51 -1.30
CA LEU A 41 -6.04 13.77 -1.75
C LEU A 41 -6.50 12.76 -0.69
N LEU A 42 -5.57 12.04 -0.05
CA LEU A 42 -5.90 11.15 1.07
C LEU A 42 -6.59 11.91 2.21
N LYS A 43 -6.08 13.09 2.60
CA LYS A 43 -6.71 13.94 3.62
C LYS A 43 -8.13 14.35 3.22
N LEU A 44 -8.31 14.76 1.97
CA LEU A 44 -9.62 15.16 1.45
C LEU A 44 -10.59 13.97 1.42
N ALA A 45 -10.15 12.81 0.90
CA ALA A 45 -10.96 11.59 0.87
C ALA A 45 -11.34 11.13 2.28
N THR A 46 -10.39 11.16 3.23
CA THR A 46 -10.65 10.84 4.65
C THR A 46 -11.76 11.69 5.22
N ALA A 47 -11.71 13.02 5.01
CA ALA A 47 -12.75 13.94 5.46
C ALA A 47 -14.11 13.71 4.77
N GLN A 48 -14.13 13.45 3.44
CA GLN A 48 -15.35 13.15 2.71
C GLN A 48 -15.98 11.82 3.13
N LEU A 49 -15.17 10.82 3.43
CA LEU A 49 -15.62 9.55 4.01
C LEU A 49 -16.25 9.76 5.38
N GLY A 50 -15.80 10.73 6.15
CA GLY A 50 -16.24 11.01 7.51
C GLY A 50 -15.31 10.45 8.58
N ALA A 51 -14.12 9.99 8.21
CA ALA A 51 -13.07 9.63 9.15
C ALA A 51 -12.24 10.86 9.55
N GLU A 52 -11.53 10.77 10.68
CA GLU A 52 -10.70 11.88 11.23
C GLU A 52 -9.22 11.69 10.88
N ALA A 53 -8.80 10.44 10.77
CA ALA A 53 -7.42 10.08 10.50
C ALA A 53 -7.35 8.97 9.44
N ALA A 54 -6.27 8.96 8.68
CA ALA A 54 -5.94 7.84 7.80
C ALA A 54 -4.44 7.63 7.68
N VAL A 55 -4.06 6.36 7.52
CA VAL A 55 -2.71 5.95 7.14
C VAL A 55 -2.83 4.91 6.03
N PHE A 56 -2.15 5.16 4.91
CA PHE A 56 -1.94 4.14 3.88
C PHE A 56 -0.49 3.67 3.95
N THR A 57 -0.27 2.37 4.04
CA THR A 57 1.05 1.76 4.12
C THR A 57 1.24 0.73 3.01
N SER A 58 2.44 0.67 2.42
CA SER A 58 2.85 -0.37 1.47
C SER A 58 4.32 -0.71 1.64
N TYR A 59 4.68 -2.00 1.72
CA TYR A 59 6.07 -2.45 1.79
C TYR A 59 6.23 -3.89 1.26
N VAL A 60 7.48 -4.26 0.94
CA VAL A 60 7.84 -5.65 0.61
C VAL A 60 8.14 -6.39 1.91
N ARG A 61 7.38 -7.44 2.18
CA ARG A 61 7.45 -8.20 3.44
C ARG A 61 8.82 -8.79 3.75
N ASP A 62 9.48 -9.34 2.71
CA ASP A 62 10.77 -10.03 2.87
C ASP A 62 11.97 -9.04 2.80
N ASP A 63 11.71 -7.74 2.77
CA ASP A 63 12.73 -6.70 2.81
C ASP A 63 13.11 -6.39 4.26
N ILE A 64 14.13 -7.07 4.77
CA ILE A 64 14.61 -6.89 6.14
C ILE A 64 15.17 -5.50 6.43
N THR A 65 15.50 -4.72 5.37
CA THR A 65 15.98 -3.34 5.49
C THR A 65 14.85 -2.33 5.56
N LEU A 66 13.63 -2.75 5.23
CA LEU A 66 12.45 -1.91 5.06
C LEU A 66 12.66 -0.75 4.06
N ALA A 67 13.60 -0.90 3.13
CA ALA A 67 13.86 0.11 2.10
C ALA A 67 12.66 0.35 1.18
N SER A 68 11.79 -0.66 1.04
CA SER A 68 10.54 -0.55 0.29
C SER A 68 9.36 0.01 1.10
N TYR A 69 9.54 0.28 2.40
CA TYR A 69 8.47 0.79 3.25
C TYR A 69 8.06 2.20 2.83
N ARG A 70 6.81 2.36 2.45
CA ARG A 70 6.20 3.64 2.05
C ARG A 70 4.90 3.84 2.80
N TYR A 71 4.63 5.08 3.17
CA TYR A 71 3.37 5.44 3.81
C TYR A 71 2.90 6.84 3.41
N LEU A 72 1.59 7.04 3.45
CA LEU A 72 0.92 8.33 3.30
C LEU A 72 0.13 8.59 4.58
N LEU A 73 0.30 9.77 5.18
CA LEU A 73 -0.33 10.14 6.45
C LEU A 73 -1.39 11.23 6.25
N ALA A 74 -2.60 10.93 6.63
CA ALA A 74 -3.69 11.90 6.84
C ALA A 74 -4.07 11.96 8.34
N CYS A 75 -3.05 12.00 9.21
CA CYS A 75 -3.15 12.21 10.65
C CYS A 75 -1.99 13.13 11.09
N ASP A 76 -1.81 13.31 12.41
CA ASP A 76 -0.65 14.05 12.93
C ASP A 76 0.67 13.39 12.50
N PRO A 77 1.60 14.12 11.86
CA PRO A 77 2.89 13.57 11.42
C PRO A 77 3.75 12.96 12.55
N ILE A 78 3.52 13.35 13.80
CA ILE A 78 4.20 12.78 14.97
C ILE A 78 3.94 11.28 15.06
N TRP A 79 2.76 10.80 14.63
CA TRP A 79 2.47 9.36 14.54
C TRP A 79 3.53 8.60 13.74
N GLY A 80 3.85 9.08 12.52
CA GLY A 80 4.85 8.44 11.66
C GLY A 80 6.24 8.39 12.29
N LEU A 81 6.64 9.44 13.01
CA LEU A 81 7.91 9.49 13.74
C LEU A 81 7.95 8.48 14.87
N GLN A 82 6.90 8.42 15.70
CA GLN A 82 6.82 7.45 16.79
C GLN A 82 6.76 6.02 16.28
N TYR A 83 6.00 5.77 15.21
CA TYR A 83 5.89 4.46 14.57
C TYR A 83 7.26 3.94 14.11
N ALA A 84 8.05 4.79 13.46
CA ALA A 84 9.39 4.44 13.01
C ALA A 84 10.38 4.25 14.17
N GLN A 85 10.39 5.18 15.15
CA GLN A 85 11.31 5.13 16.30
C GLN A 85 11.11 3.89 17.18
N ASN A 86 9.85 3.46 17.35
CA ASN A 86 9.51 2.28 18.15
C ASN A 86 9.59 0.96 17.37
N GLY A 87 9.85 0.99 16.06
CA GLY A 87 9.87 -0.19 15.21
C GLY A 87 8.53 -0.92 15.13
N TRP A 88 7.43 -0.19 15.26
CA TRP A 88 6.08 -0.76 15.39
C TRP A 88 5.62 -1.57 14.17
N CYS A 89 6.23 -1.37 13.00
CA CYS A 89 5.93 -2.17 11.80
C CYS A 89 6.10 -3.68 11.98
N LEU A 90 6.92 -4.12 12.95
CA LEU A 90 7.15 -5.53 13.23
C LEU A 90 6.06 -6.15 14.13
N ASP A 91 5.39 -5.32 14.92
CA ASP A 91 4.38 -5.72 15.91
C ASP A 91 2.99 -5.11 15.58
N ASP A 92 2.78 -4.61 14.35
CA ASP A 92 1.52 -3.98 13.94
C ASP A 92 0.46 -5.03 13.59
N PRO A 93 -0.63 -5.16 14.41
CA PRO A 93 -1.67 -6.14 14.18
C PRO A 93 -2.49 -5.84 12.91
N TRP A 94 -2.56 -4.58 12.46
CA TRP A 94 -3.27 -4.18 11.25
C TRP A 94 -2.53 -4.63 9.99
N LEU A 95 -1.20 -4.50 9.97
CA LEU A 95 -0.36 -5.05 8.92
C LEU A 95 -0.41 -6.59 8.92
N ARG A 96 -0.36 -7.21 10.10
CA ARG A 96 -0.50 -8.67 10.23
C ARG A 96 -1.84 -9.16 9.69
N TYR A 97 -2.94 -8.46 9.98
CA TYR A 97 -4.24 -8.80 9.41
C TYR A 97 -4.24 -8.70 7.88
N ALA A 98 -3.71 -7.61 7.33
CA ALA A 98 -3.67 -7.36 5.89
C ALA A 98 -2.84 -8.39 5.10
N LEU A 99 -1.87 -9.06 5.75
CA LEU A 99 -1.08 -10.13 5.12
C LEU A 99 -1.91 -11.34 4.68
N TYR A 100 -2.98 -11.66 5.43
CA TYR A 100 -3.72 -12.91 5.27
C TYR A 100 -5.18 -12.70 4.91
N ASN A 101 -5.65 -11.46 4.85
CA ASN A 101 -7.05 -11.13 4.65
C ASN A 101 -7.22 -10.06 3.58
N ALA A 102 -8.35 -10.15 2.83
CA ALA A 102 -8.75 -9.16 1.82
C ALA A 102 -10.02 -8.40 2.22
N GLN A 103 -10.65 -8.78 3.34
CA GLN A 103 -11.87 -8.14 3.81
C GLN A 103 -11.55 -7.04 4.81
N PRO A 104 -12.23 -5.87 4.74
CA PRO A 104 -12.14 -4.88 5.80
C PRO A 104 -12.59 -5.47 7.14
N ILE A 105 -11.94 -5.01 8.22
CA ILE A 105 -12.29 -5.38 9.59
C ILE A 105 -12.15 -4.16 10.51
N ARG A 106 -12.98 -4.06 11.53
CA ARG A 106 -12.77 -3.10 12.60
C ARG A 106 -11.67 -3.58 13.53
N ALA A 107 -10.89 -2.65 14.08
CA ALA A 107 -9.78 -2.98 14.97
C ALA A 107 -10.23 -3.75 16.23
N ASP A 108 -11.43 -3.46 16.75
CA ASP A 108 -12.02 -4.13 17.90
C ASP A 108 -12.43 -5.60 17.64
N GLN A 109 -12.52 -6.00 16.36
CA GLN A 109 -12.84 -7.36 15.92
C GLN A 109 -11.59 -8.21 15.63
N LEU A 110 -10.40 -7.65 15.77
CA LEU A 110 -9.16 -8.41 15.59
C LEU A 110 -9.07 -9.52 16.65
N PRO A 111 -8.47 -10.68 16.29
CA PRO A 111 -8.21 -11.73 17.27
C PRO A 111 -7.27 -11.23 18.37
N GLU A 112 -7.15 -12.00 19.44
CA GLU A 112 -6.35 -11.66 20.63
C GLU A 112 -5.00 -11.07 20.26
N LEU A 113 -4.70 -9.89 20.84
CA LEU A 113 -3.47 -9.14 20.60
C LEU A 113 -2.42 -9.49 21.67
N SER A 114 -1.19 -9.64 21.24
CA SER A 114 -0.03 -9.69 22.13
C SER A 114 0.15 -8.36 22.88
N ALA A 115 0.97 -8.35 23.92
CA ALA A 115 1.27 -7.12 24.66
C ALA A 115 1.91 -6.03 23.78
N ARG A 116 2.76 -6.41 22.81
CA ARG A 116 3.38 -5.48 21.87
C ARG A 116 2.39 -4.90 20.88
N GLU A 117 1.51 -5.75 20.34
CA GLU A 117 0.45 -5.31 19.43
C GLU A 117 -0.54 -4.36 20.11
N ARG A 118 -0.91 -4.63 21.38
CA ARG A 118 -1.72 -3.70 22.18
C ARG A 118 -1.06 -2.34 22.30
N TRP A 119 0.24 -2.30 22.56
CA TRP A 119 0.99 -1.05 22.66
C TRP A 119 0.94 -0.22 21.37
N VAL A 120 1.01 -0.87 20.19
CA VAL A 120 0.82 -0.19 18.89
C VAL A 120 -0.58 0.41 18.79
N VAL A 121 -1.62 -0.36 19.12
CA VAL A 121 -3.02 0.09 19.03
C VAL A 121 -3.31 1.22 20.02
N GLU A 122 -2.82 1.11 21.26
CA GLU A 122 -2.92 2.16 22.29
C GLU A 122 -2.21 3.45 21.84
N GLY A 123 -1.02 3.31 21.23
CA GLY A 123 -0.31 4.43 20.63
C GLY A 123 -1.13 5.09 19.52
N ALA A 124 -1.72 4.31 18.61
CA ALA A 124 -2.54 4.81 17.52
C ALA A 124 -3.78 5.59 18.01
N ALA A 125 -4.38 5.19 19.14
CA ALA A 125 -5.56 5.85 19.69
C ALA A 125 -5.33 7.34 19.98
N HIS A 126 -4.12 7.74 20.34
CA HIS A 126 -3.76 9.14 20.58
C HIS A 126 -3.71 10.00 19.30
N PHE A 127 -3.71 9.37 18.13
CA PHE A 127 -3.59 10.03 16.82
C PHE A 127 -4.86 9.90 15.96
N GLY A 128 -6.02 9.72 16.61
CA GLY A 128 -7.31 9.65 15.93
C GLY A 128 -7.72 8.23 15.52
N PHE A 129 -7.15 7.19 16.11
CA PHE A 129 -7.49 5.80 15.85
C PHE A 129 -8.04 5.09 17.10
N ALA A 130 -8.79 5.79 17.97
CA ALA A 130 -9.49 5.16 19.08
C ALA A 130 -10.53 4.13 18.59
N SER A 131 -11.11 4.37 17.41
CA SER A 131 -11.82 3.39 16.58
C SER A 131 -11.14 3.35 15.22
N ALA A 132 -10.89 2.17 14.66
CA ALA A 132 -10.25 2.05 13.37
C ALA A 132 -10.90 0.99 12.48
N LEU A 133 -10.95 1.29 11.16
CA LEU A 133 -11.27 0.35 10.10
C LEU A 133 -10.00 0.03 9.32
N ILE A 134 -9.68 -1.24 9.23
CA ILE A 134 -8.52 -1.78 8.52
C ILE A 134 -8.99 -2.31 7.17
N VAL A 135 -8.44 -1.77 6.08
CA VAL A 135 -8.81 -2.11 4.71
C VAL A 135 -7.59 -2.68 3.99
N PRO A 136 -7.43 -4.00 3.91
CA PRO A 136 -6.35 -4.63 3.16
C PRO A 136 -6.44 -4.30 1.67
N VAL A 137 -5.27 -4.14 1.03
CA VAL A 137 -5.16 -3.96 -0.41
C VAL A 137 -4.50 -5.21 -1.01
N PRO A 138 -5.25 -6.03 -1.75
CA PRO A 138 -4.69 -7.18 -2.45
C PRO A 138 -3.57 -6.74 -3.41
N SER A 139 -2.48 -7.49 -3.44
CA SER A 139 -1.32 -7.21 -4.31
C SER A 139 -1.15 -8.32 -5.35
N PRO A 140 -0.81 -7.99 -6.62
CA PRO A 140 -0.40 -8.99 -7.61
C PRO A 140 0.82 -9.81 -7.15
N ALA A 141 1.70 -9.24 -6.33
CA ALA A 141 2.84 -9.93 -5.72
C ALA A 141 2.43 -10.83 -4.53
N ALA A 142 1.12 -11.06 -4.34
CA ALA A 142 0.55 -11.87 -3.27
C ALA A 142 1.10 -11.44 -1.88
N GLN A 143 1.55 -12.41 -1.07
CA GLN A 143 2.08 -12.13 0.27
C GLN A 143 3.45 -11.45 0.29
N SER A 144 4.11 -11.29 -0.86
CA SER A 144 5.41 -10.63 -0.91
C SER A 144 5.33 -9.11 -0.73
N ARG A 145 4.17 -8.50 -1.02
CA ARG A 145 3.90 -7.07 -0.77
C ARG A 145 2.64 -6.93 0.07
N VAL A 146 2.74 -6.15 1.13
CA VAL A 146 1.61 -5.80 2.00
C VAL A 146 1.24 -4.36 1.76
N SER A 147 -0.06 -4.10 1.55
CA SER A 147 -0.60 -2.76 1.53
C SER A 147 -1.91 -2.72 2.32
N VAL A 148 -2.11 -1.64 3.06
CA VAL A 148 -3.28 -1.47 3.92
C VAL A 148 -3.63 0.01 4.06
N LEU A 149 -4.91 0.32 4.00
CA LEU A 149 -5.46 1.60 4.42
C LEU A 149 -6.11 1.42 5.80
N CYS A 150 -5.70 2.23 6.77
CA CYS A 150 -6.33 2.32 8.07
C CYS A 150 -7.04 3.67 8.17
N LEU A 151 -8.35 3.65 8.43
CA LEU A 151 -9.18 4.82 8.65
C LEU A 151 -9.55 4.88 10.13
N GLY A 152 -9.43 6.05 10.74
CA GLY A 152 -9.59 6.24 12.18
C GLY A 152 -10.60 7.32 12.56
N SER A 153 -11.13 7.18 13.78
CA SER A 153 -11.88 8.20 14.51
C SER A 153 -11.44 8.24 15.97
N SER A 154 -11.47 9.41 16.58
CA SER A 154 -11.26 9.61 18.02
C SER A 154 -12.43 9.12 18.87
N GLN A 155 -13.59 8.85 18.25
CA GLN A 155 -14.77 8.32 18.92
C GLN A 155 -14.70 6.80 18.98
N PRO A 156 -14.81 6.17 20.18
CA PRO A 156 -14.95 4.73 20.30
C PRO A 156 -16.18 4.23 19.52
N ASP A 157 -16.08 3.03 18.97
CA ASP A 157 -17.16 2.33 18.24
C ASP A 157 -17.71 3.08 17.01
N TYR A 158 -17.01 4.10 16.51
CA TYR A 158 -17.46 4.93 15.38
C TYR A 158 -17.85 4.13 14.15
N PHE A 159 -17.15 3.03 13.86
CA PHE A 159 -17.41 2.17 12.71
C PHE A 159 -18.34 0.98 13.04
N ALA A 160 -19.03 0.97 14.18
CA ALA A 160 -19.90 -0.13 14.59
C ALA A 160 -21.35 -0.03 14.05
N GLY A 161 -21.74 1.13 13.47
CA GLY A 161 -23.09 1.38 12.98
C GLY A 161 -23.46 0.68 11.67
N ASP A 162 -24.75 0.74 11.32
CA ASP A 162 -25.32 0.14 10.10
C ASP A 162 -24.80 0.78 8.80
N GLY A 163 -24.36 2.04 8.86
CA GLY A 163 -23.73 2.76 7.74
C GLY A 163 -22.39 2.20 7.30
N CYS A 164 -21.77 1.36 8.11
CA CYS A 164 -20.44 0.82 7.88
C CYS A 164 -20.32 0.08 6.54
N HIS A 165 -21.39 -0.56 6.04
CA HIS A 165 -21.33 -1.27 4.75
C HIS A 165 -21.05 -0.34 3.57
N ARG A 166 -21.77 0.80 3.47
CA ARG A 166 -21.54 1.78 2.39
C ARG A 166 -20.18 2.49 2.55
N PHE A 167 -19.80 2.80 3.78
CA PHE A 167 -18.48 3.31 4.11
C PHE A 167 -17.38 2.33 3.66
N ASN A 168 -17.51 1.04 3.95
CA ASN A 168 -16.56 0.01 3.55
C ASN A 168 -16.38 -0.09 2.02
N LEU A 169 -17.46 0.06 1.25
CA LEU A 169 -17.36 0.07 -0.22
C LEU A 169 -16.50 1.24 -0.71
N MET A 170 -16.73 2.45 -0.19
CA MET A 170 -15.96 3.63 -0.56
C MET A 170 -14.52 3.55 -0.04
N ALA A 171 -14.32 3.06 1.18
CA ALA A 171 -12.98 2.85 1.75
C ALA A 171 -12.15 1.85 0.94
N ARG A 172 -12.78 0.80 0.41
CA ARG A 172 -12.12 -0.15 -0.51
C ARG A 172 -11.72 0.51 -1.82
N GLY A 173 -12.61 1.32 -2.42
CA GLY A 173 -12.28 2.10 -3.62
C GLY A 173 -11.05 2.97 -3.38
N LEU A 174 -11.06 3.76 -2.31
CA LEU A 174 -9.91 4.60 -1.92
C LEU A 174 -8.63 3.77 -1.73
N ALA A 175 -8.73 2.63 -1.03
CA ALA A 175 -7.58 1.78 -0.75
C ALA A 175 -6.96 1.21 -2.03
N MET A 176 -7.79 0.78 -2.98
CA MET A 176 -7.34 0.24 -4.27
C MET A 176 -6.63 1.30 -5.12
N GLU A 177 -7.22 2.50 -5.26
CA GLU A 177 -6.61 3.59 -6.02
C GLU A 177 -5.26 4.03 -5.42
N LEU A 178 -5.18 4.14 -4.08
CA LEU A 178 -3.91 4.41 -3.40
C LEU A 178 -2.88 3.29 -3.62
N GLY A 179 -3.34 2.04 -3.63
CA GLY A 179 -2.50 0.87 -3.90
C GLY A 179 -1.91 0.91 -5.30
N ASP A 180 -2.73 1.16 -6.31
CA ASP A 180 -2.32 1.24 -7.71
C ASP A 180 -1.41 2.45 -7.94
N TRP A 181 -1.75 3.61 -7.35
CA TRP A 181 -0.88 4.78 -7.39
C TRP A 181 0.50 4.49 -6.77
N MET A 182 0.54 3.94 -5.56
CA MET A 182 1.78 3.62 -4.86
C MET A 182 2.61 2.59 -5.65
N HIS A 183 1.96 1.60 -6.23
CA HIS A 183 2.62 0.60 -7.07
C HIS A 183 3.31 1.25 -8.28
N ARG A 184 2.61 2.16 -8.99
CA ARG A 184 3.19 2.92 -10.10
C ARG A 184 4.37 3.77 -9.66
N GLN A 185 4.29 4.46 -8.51
CA GLN A 185 5.39 5.28 -7.99
C GLN A 185 6.63 4.43 -7.70
N VAL A 186 6.47 3.36 -6.92
CA VAL A 186 7.58 2.47 -6.55
C VAL A 186 8.23 1.82 -7.79
N ARG A 187 7.41 1.42 -8.78
CA ARG A 187 7.88 0.91 -10.06
C ARG A 187 8.73 1.95 -10.81
N ASN A 188 8.22 3.18 -10.92
CA ASN A 188 8.88 4.27 -11.64
C ASN A 188 10.20 4.68 -10.94
N GLU A 189 10.21 4.75 -9.62
CA GLU A 189 11.43 4.98 -8.82
C GLU A 189 12.48 3.91 -9.12
N LEU A 190 12.11 2.62 -9.03
CA LEU A 190 13.04 1.52 -9.32
C LEU A 190 13.55 1.57 -10.77
N MET A 191 12.68 1.83 -11.73
CA MET A 191 13.09 1.96 -13.14
C MET A 191 14.10 3.07 -13.34
N ALA A 192 13.89 4.23 -12.71
CA ALA A 192 14.78 5.37 -12.81
C ALA A 192 16.12 5.14 -12.08
N GLU A 193 16.09 4.70 -10.83
CA GLU A 193 17.28 4.47 -10.00
C GLU A 193 18.19 3.37 -10.59
N ALA A 194 17.59 2.24 -10.96
CA ALA A 194 18.31 1.10 -11.54
C ALA A 194 18.59 1.27 -13.05
N ARG A 195 18.11 2.36 -13.67
CA ARG A 195 18.23 2.61 -15.12
C ARG A 195 17.79 1.40 -15.95
N ILE A 196 16.61 0.87 -15.64
CA ILE A 196 16.02 -0.26 -16.34
C ILE A 196 15.56 0.21 -17.72
N THR A 197 15.91 -0.55 -18.75
CA THR A 197 15.55 -0.27 -20.15
C THR A 197 14.49 -1.24 -20.67
N ASP A 198 13.86 -0.93 -21.81
CA ASP A 198 12.92 -1.84 -22.46
C ASP A 198 13.57 -3.18 -22.83
N ASP A 199 14.86 -3.18 -23.19
CA ASP A 199 15.64 -4.40 -23.43
C ASP A 199 15.77 -5.25 -22.14
N ASP A 200 15.97 -4.60 -20.98
CA ASP A 200 16.00 -5.27 -19.69
C ASP A 200 14.64 -5.90 -19.36
N LEU A 201 13.54 -5.17 -19.59
CA LEU A 201 12.18 -5.69 -19.40
C LEU A 201 11.87 -6.86 -20.33
N MET A 202 12.31 -6.79 -21.57
CA MET A 202 12.16 -7.89 -22.54
C MET A 202 12.91 -9.14 -22.06
N LEU A 203 14.14 -9.03 -21.56
CA LEU A 203 14.88 -10.14 -20.98
C LEU A 203 14.15 -10.75 -19.78
N LEU A 204 13.57 -9.93 -18.90
CA LEU A 204 12.80 -10.41 -17.76
C LEU A 204 11.54 -11.17 -18.19
N ARG A 205 10.80 -10.68 -19.20
CA ARG A 205 9.64 -11.40 -19.77
C ARG A 205 10.02 -12.76 -20.35
N HIS A 206 11.13 -12.84 -21.09
CA HIS A 206 11.65 -14.13 -21.56
C HIS A 206 12.01 -15.07 -20.40
N GLN A 207 12.60 -14.51 -19.33
CA GLN A 207 12.90 -15.28 -18.13
C GLN A 207 11.64 -15.80 -17.44
N GLN A 208 10.59 -14.99 -17.36
CA GLN A 208 9.30 -15.37 -16.80
C GLN A 208 8.65 -16.52 -17.58
N GLN A 209 8.82 -16.53 -18.91
CA GLN A 209 8.36 -17.61 -19.78
C GLN A 209 9.24 -18.88 -19.69
N GLY A 210 10.29 -18.89 -18.87
CA GLY A 210 11.18 -20.03 -18.70
C GLY A 210 12.20 -20.22 -19.83
N HIS A 211 12.38 -19.24 -20.72
CA HIS A 211 13.32 -19.33 -21.82
C HIS A 211 14.77 -19.35 -21.32
N ASN A 212 15.58 -20.26 -21.85
CA ASN A 212 17.02 -20.30 -21.61
C ASN A 212 17.77 -19.33 -22.55
N SER A 213 19.06 -19.09 -22.28
CA SER A 213 19.87 -18.13 -23.04
C SER A 213 19.98 -18.46 -24.53
N LYS A 214 19.90 -19.72 -24.92
CA LYS A 214 19.94 -20.13 -26.34
C LYS A 214 18.65 -19.72 -27.06
N VAL A 215 17.49 -19.93 -26.43
CA VAL A 215 16.18 -19.55 -26.97
C VAL A 215 16.09 -18.03 -27.12
N ILE A 216 16.52 -17.29 -26.09
CA ILE A 216 16.52 -15.82 -26.11
C ILE A 216 17.48 -15.30 -27.19
N ALA A 217 18.68 -15.86 -27.28
CA ALA A 217 19.67 -15.48 -28.26
C ALA A 217 19.17 -15.67 -29.69
N SER A 218 18.50 -16.79 -29.97
CA SER A 218 17.85 -17.04 -31.27
C SER A 218 16.76 -16.02 -31.57
N ALA A 219 15.90 -15.71 -30.59
CA ALA A 219 14.82 -14.72 -30.75
C ALA A 219 15.35 -13.29 -31.00
N LEU A 220 16.48 -12.94 -30.39
CA LEU A 220 17.09 -11.61 -30.49
C LEU A 220 18.25 -11.51 -31.50
N ASN A 221 18.46 -12.54 -32.29
CA ASN A 221 19.53 -12.65 -33.30
C ASN A 221 20.91 -12.27 -32.72
N THR A 222 21.29 -12.91 -31.60
CA THR A 222 22.55 -12.70 -30.89
C THR A 222 23.13 -14.00 -30.36
N GLU A 223 24.20 -13.93 -29.59
CA GLU A 223 24.83 -15.11 -28.99
C GLU A 223 24.35 -15.37 -27.56
N ALA A 224 24.26 -16.63 -27.14
CA ALA A 224 23.85 -17.01 -25.78
C ALA A 224 24.75 -16.37 -24.69
N LYS A 225 26.06 -16.26 -24.95
CA LYS A 225 27.02 -15.60 -24.06
C LYS A 225 26.69 -14.13 -23.86
N THR A 226 26.22 -13.42 -24.89
CA THR A 226 25.77 -12.04 -24.83
C THR A 226 24.54 -11.92 -23.91
N ILE A 227 23.59 -12.85 -24.01
CA ILE A 227 22.42 -12.90 -23.13
C ILE A 227 22.83 -13.12 -21.68
N ASP A 228 23.77 -14.03 -21.39
CA ASP A 228 24.26 -14.26 -20.03
C ASP A 228 24.93 -13.00 -19.46
N CYS A 229 25.74 -12.29 -20.24
CA CYS A 229 26.34 -11.01 -19.82
C CYS A 229 25.28 -9.92 -19.58
N ARG A 230 24.21 -9.87 -20.38
CA ARG A 230 23.10 -8.93 -20.16
C ARG A 230 22.38 -9.25 -18.84
N PHE A 231 22.11 -10.52 -18.53
CA PHE A 231 21.50 -10.93 -17.26
C PHE A 231 22.39 -10.65 -16.06
N GLN A 232 23.69 -10.79 -16.16
CA GLN A 232 24.61 -10.40 -15.08
C GLN A 232 24.49 -8.91 -14.76
N ARG A 233 24.51 -8.06 -15.80
CA ARG A 233 24.32 -6.60 -15.63
C ARG A 233 22.98 -6.25 -15.06
N LEU A 234 21.90 -6.88 -15.55
CA LEU A 234 20.54 -6.68 -15.06
C LEU A 234 20.39 -7.10 -13.59
N SER A 235 20.97 -8.24 -13.21
CA SER A 235 21.01 -8.68 -11.81
C SER A 235 21.70 -7.67 -10.91
N LEU A 236 22.83 -7.08 -11.34
CA LEU A 236 23.51 -6.02 -10.61
C LEU A 236 22.66 -4.75 -10.48
N LYS A 237 21.99 -4.34 -11.56
CA LYS A 237 21.07 -3.17 -11.55
C LYS A 237 19.95 -3.33 -10.51
N LEU A 238 19.41 -4.55 -10.38
CA LEU A 238 18.32 -4.88 -9.46
C LEU A 238 18.79 -5.30 -8.06
N GLY A 239 20.11 -5.24 -7.77
CA GLY A 239 20.66 -5.70 -6.50
C GLY A 239 20.43 -7.20 -6.24
N ALA A 240 20.24 -8.00 -7.30
CA ALA A 240 19.87 -9.41 -7.22
C ALA A 240 21.09 -10.32 -7.37
N ALA A 241 21.15 -11.39 -6.58
CA ALA A 241 22.27 -12.33 -6.57
C ALA A 241 22.38 -13.13 -7.88
N ASN A 242 21.30 -13.31 -8.62
CA ASN A 242 21.26 -14.10 -9.85
C ASN A 242 20.00 -13.76 -10.68
N ARG A 243 19.94 -14.34 -11.89
CA ARG A 243 18.84 -14.18 -12.87
C ARG A 243 17.45 -14.49 -12.29
N ARG A 244 17.32 -15.54 -11.43
CA ARG A 244 16.04 -15.90 -10.80
C ARG A 244 15.63 -14.89 -9.74
N ALA A 245 16.59 -14.42 -8.94
CA ALA A 245 16.35 -13.36 -7.95
C ALA A 245 15.98 -12.03 -8.64
N ALA A 246 16.62 -11.69 -9.77
CA ALA A 246 16.29 -10.52 -10.57
C ALA A 246 14.84 -10.58 -11.10
N LEU A 247 14.39 -11.73 -11.56
CA LEU A 247 13.01 -11.96 -11.97
C LEU A 247 12.04 -11.72 -10.78
N ARG A 248 12.35 -12.31 -9.61
CA ARG A 248 11.51 -12.12 -8.41
C ARG A 248 11.40 -10.65 -8.01
N VAL A 249 12.50 -9.90 -8.03
CA VAL A 249 12.47 -8.44 -7.78
C VAL A 249 11.57 -7.76 -8.80
N ALA A 250 11.72 -8.07 -10.09
CA ALA A 250 10.91 -7.46 -11.14
C ALA A 250 9.40 -7.72 -10.96
N GLU A 251 9.01 -8.92 -10.56
CA GLU A 251 7.61 -9.28 -10.28
C GLU A 251 7.07 -8.56 -9.04
N ILE A 252 7.83 -8.53 -7.94
CA ILE A 252 7.42 -7.88 -6.69
C ILE A 252 7.23 -6.36 -6.87
N TYR A 253 8.08 -5.74 -7.69
CA TYR A 253 8.03 -4.30 -7.96
C TYR A 253 7.20 -3.95 -9.20
N GLY A 254 6.56 -4.93 -9.84
CA GLY A 254 5.64 -4.71 -10.97
C GLY A 254 6.34 -4.18 -12.23
N LEU A 255 7.59 -4.56 -12.48
CA LEU A 255 8.28 -4.22 -13.72
C LEU A 255 7.75 -5.04 -14.91
N ILE A 256 7.27 -6.24 -14.60
CA ILE A 256 6.70 -7.19 -15.56
C ILE A 256 5.50 -7.89 -14.97
#